data_326faf086ed7d627144f6e61ddc04c1f
#
_entry.id   326faf086ed7d627144f6e61ddc04c1f
#
_cell.length_a   1.000
_cell.length_b   1.000
_cell.length_c   1.000
_cell.angle_alpha   90.00
_cell.angle_beta   90.00
_cell.angle_gamma   90.00
#
_symmetry.space_group_name_H-M   'P 1'
#
loop_
_entity.id
_entity.type
_entity.pdbx_description
1 polymer ?
#
loop_
_entity_poly.entity_id
_entity_poly.type
_entity_poly.pdbx_seq_one_letter_code
_entity_poly.pdbx_strand_id
1 'polypeptide(L)'
;MNLRNRRIDMEWQLLEALADANRMMFASLTRSENEFRVDMRESPAWVGGIHERKIETAHLLRYVYPRYYPSLPLEGYFVRPISHVNVDLMTGFVCLWQDYRPAQTIVDAILITRAIMAGEVANLDLAHRMQQDAALELEEPHTLPLTPLTLPPACRPLLSQQHAGRRRLTSELDTQVPRENKRAISNPE
;
A
#
# COMPACT_ATOMS: atom_id res chain seq x y z
N MET A 1 -27.85 15.72 9.77
CA MET A 1 -26.65 15.19 9.11
C MET A 1 -26.33 13.82 9.72
N ASN A 2 -26.22 12.77 8.90
CA ASN A 2 -25.96 11.41 9.34
C ASN A 2 -24.51 11.28 9.85
N LEU A 3 -24.25 10.42 10.85
CA LEU A 3 -22.89 10.15 11.39
C LEU A 3 -21.90 9.74 10.30
N ARG A 4 -22.33 8.90 9.34
CA ARG A 4 -21.53 8.51 8.18
C ARG A 4 -21.06 9.74 7.38
N ASN A 5 -21.96 10.65 7.06
CA ASN A 5 -21.62 11.83 6.26
C ASN A 5 -20.65 12.75 6.99
N ARG A 6 -20.83 12.94 8.31
CA ARG A 6 -19.85 13.69 9.14
C ARG A 6 -18.47 13.04 9.10
N ARG A 7 -18.43 11.70 9.14
CA ARG A 7 -17.17 10.98 9.06
C ARG A 7 -16.52 11.19 7.68
N ILE A 8 -17.27 11.09 6.58
CA ILE A 8 -16.76 11.32 5.22
C ILE A 8 -16.29 12.78 5.05
N ASP A 9 -17.00 13.75 5.64
CA ASP A 9 -16.55 15.15 5.62
C ASP A 9 -15.20 15.32 6.34
N MET A 10 -15.03 14.67 7.49
CA MET A 10 -13.76 14.67 8.21
C MET A 10 -12.65 14.00 7.39
N GLU A 11 -12.92 12.86 6.75
CA GLU A 11 -11.97 12.18 5.85
C GLU A 11 -11.51 13.10 4.71
N TRP A 12 -12.45 13.87 4.13
CA TRP A 12 -12.12 14.83 3.09
C TRP A 12 -11.18 15.92 3.60
N GLN A 13 -11.46 16.49 4.77
CA GLN A 13 -10.58 17.51 5.40
C GLN A 13 -9.18 16.96 5.68
N LEU A 14 -9.07 15.70 6.12
CA LEU A 14 -7.77 15.05 6.32
C LEU A 14 -7.02 14.90 5.00
N LEU A 15 -7.72 14.52 3.93
CA LEU A 15 -7.13 14.37 2.60
C LEU A 15 -6.66 15.72 2.05
N GLU A 16 -7.44 16.77 2.18
CA GLU A 16 -7.05 18.13 1.77
C GLU A 16 -5.82 18.61 2.55
N ALA A 17 -5.79 18.42 3.87
CA ALA A 17 -4.64 18.79 4.69
C ALA A 17 -3.38 18.01 4.30
N LEU A 18 -3.51 16.71 4.00
CA LEU A 18 -2.41 15.88 3.54
C LEU A 18 -1.89 16.37 2.18
N ALA A 19 -2.79 16.68 1.25
CA ALA A 19 -2.44 17.15 -0.09
C ALA A 19 -1.78 18.53 -0.05
N ASP A 20 -2.28 19.45 0.78
CA ASP A 20 -1.69 20.78 0.95
C ASP A 20 -0.25 20.72 1.48
N ALA A 21 0.03 19.78 2.38
CA ALA A 21 1.38 19.56 2.90
C ALA A 21 2.31 18.88 1.88
N ASN A 22 1.76 18.30 0.79
CA ASN A 22 2.50 17.48 -0.18
C ASN A 22 2.12 17.81 -1.64
N ARG A 23 2.05 19.08 -1.98
CA ARG A 23 1.54 19.59 -3.29
C ARG A 23 2.22 18.99 -4.53
N MET A 24 3.47 18.60 -4.41
CA MET A 24 4.19 17.95 -5.52
C MET A 24 3.67 16.54 -5.82
N MET A 25 3.13 15.87 -4.79
CA MET A 25 2.65 14.49 -4.91
C MET A 25 1.15 14.38 -5.21
N PHE A 26 0.38 15.41 -4.90
CA PHE A 26 -1.08 15.44 -5.14
C PHE A 26 -1.39 16.49 -6.22
N ALA A 27 -1.60 16.02 -7.46
CA ALA A 27 -1.88 16.91 -8.59
C ALA A 27 -3.31 17.45 -8.56
N SER A 28 -4.27 16.63 -8.18
CA SER A 28 -5.66 17.03 -8.01
C SER A 28 -6.42 16.11 -7.06
N LEU A 29 -7.43 16.68 -6.42
CA LEU A 29 -8.41 15.97 -5.62
C LEU A 29 -9.80 16.29 -6.15
N THR A 30 -10.65 15.27 -6.26
CA THR A 30 -12.08 15.49 -6.54
C THR A 30 -12.93 14.65 -5.59
N ARG A 31 -14.08 15.19 -5.21
CA ARG A 31 -15.01 14.57 -4.29
C ARG A 31 -16.38 14.41 -4.91
N SER A 32 -16.98 13.26 -4.75
CA SER A 32 -18.41 13.03 -4.90
C SER A 32 -19.03 12.60 -3.56
N GLU A 33 -20.29 12.23 -3.55
CA GLU A 33 -20.98 11.84 -2.31
C GLU A 33 -20.32 10.69 -1.58
N ASN A 34 -19.85 9.69 -2.33
CA ASN A 34 -19.33 8.44 -1.78
C ASN A 34 -17.95 8.05 -2.33
N GLU A 35 -17.29 8.93 -3.07
CA GLU A 35 -16.02 8.63 -3.71
C GLU A 35 -15.10 9.85 -3.68
N PHE A 36 -13.83 9.61 -3.33
CA PHE A 36 -12.75 10.56 -3.51
C PHE A 36 -11.83 10.06 -4.61
N ARG A 37 -11.41 10.96 -5.51
CA ARG A 37 -10.38 10.69 -6.51
C ARG A 37 -9.14 11.48 -6.18
N VAL A 38 -8.01 10.82 -6.32
CA VAL A 38 -6.70 11.36 -6.00
C VAL A 38 -5.79 11.15 -7.20
N ASP A 39 -5.39 12.23 -7.85
CA ASP A 39 -4.32 12.19 -8.86
C ASP A 39 -2.98 12.33 -8.14
N MET A 40 -2.25 11.23 -8.04
CA MET A 40 -1.01 11.13 -7.30
C MET A 40 0.17 11.09 -8.27
N ARG A 41 1.21 11.87 -7.97
CA ARG A 41 2.48 11.93 -8.70
C ARG A 41 3.64 11.53 -7.80
N GLU A 42 4.83 11.41 -8.37
CA GLU A 42 6.06 11.03 -7.64
C GLU A 42 5.88 9.79 -6.75
N SER A 43 5.02 8.90 -7.21
CA SER A 43 4.65 7.67 -6.51
C SER A 43 4.92 6.49 -7.44
N PRO A 44 6.16 6.00 -7.50
CA PRO A 44 6.55 4.98 -8.46
C PRO A 44 5.84 3.66 -8.18
N ALA A 45 5.37 3.01 -9.25
CA ALA A 45 4.81 1.67 -9.21
C ALA A 45 5.15 0.92 -10.51
N TRP A 46 5.22 -0.40 -10.42
CA TRP A 46 5.35 -1.25 -11.59
C TRP A 46 4.01 -1.38 -12.30
N VAL A 47 3.99 -1.18 -13.61
CA VAL A 47 2.80 -1.37 -14.47
C VAL A 47 3.15 -2.27 -15.66
N GLY A 48 2.14 -2.96 -16.19
CA GLY A 48 2.30 -3.91 -17.29
C GLY A 48 2.46 -5.35 -16.82
N GLY A 49 2.53 -6.28 -17.77
CA GLY A 49 2.78 -7.68 -17.50
C GLY A 49 4.25 -7.97 -17.21
N ILE A 50 4.54 -9.20 -16.78
CA ILE A 50 5.89 -9.66 -16.39
C ILE A 50 6.98 -9.30 -17.40
N HIS A 51 6.67 -9.44 -18.69
CA HIS A 51 7.66 -9.25 -19.78
C HIS A 51 7.74 -7.81 -20.30
N GLU A 52 6.83 -6.93 -19.88
CA GLU A 52 6.71 -5.55 -20.37
C GLU A 52 6.58 -4.56 -19.22
N ARG A 53 7.22 -4.85 -18.10
CA ARG A 53 7.16 -4.00 -16.93
C ARG A 53 7.85 -2.66 -17.17
N LYS A 54 7.20 -1.61 -16.74
CA LYS A 54 7.77 -0.27 -16.67
C LYS A 54 7.38 0.39 -15.35
N ILE A 55 8.14 1.38 -14.94
CA ILE A 55 7.81 2.21 -13.79
C ILE A 55 6.99 3.40 -14.28
N GLU A 56 5.82 3.60 -13.71
CA GLU A 56 5.05 4.82 -13.83
C GLU A 56 5.01 5.52 -12.47
N THR A 57 5.00 6.86 -12.48
CA THR A 57 5.05 7.69 -11.27
C THR A 57 3.79 8.51 -11.05
N ALA A 58 2.83 8.44 -11.99
CA ALA A 58 1.57 9.16 -11.93
C ALA A 58 0.40 8.15 -11.96
N HIS A 59 -0.47 8.24 -10.95
CA HIS A 59 -1.58 7.29 -10.79
C HIS A 59 -2.84 8.00 -10.35
N LEU A 60 -3.97 7.66 -11.00
CA LEU A 60 -5.29 8.08 -10.57
C LEU A 60 -5.91 6.99 -9.70
N LEU A 61 -6.20 7.36 -8.46
CA LEU A 61 -6.80 6.50 -7.44
C LEU A 61 -8.24 6.91 -7.17
N ARG A 62 -9.04 5.94 -6.80
CA ARG A 62 -10.41 6.13 -6.33
C ARG A 62 -10.55 5.49 -4.96
N TYR A 63 -11.10 6.22 -4.01
CA TYR A 63 -11.45 5.70 -2.69
C TYR A 63 -12.96 5.78 -2.51
N VAL A 64 -13.59 4.62 -2.36
CA VAL A 64 -15.04 4.48 -2.30
C VAL A 64 -15.48 4.19 -0.87
N TYR A 65 -16.45 4.95 -0.38
CA TYR A 65 -17.02 4.83 0.96
C TYR A 65 -18.30 4.01 0.91
N PRO A 66 -18.32 2.76 1.41
CA PRO A 66 -19.49 1.90 1.37
C PRO A 66 -20.62 2.44 2.25
N ARG A 67 -21.83 1.90 2.03
CA ARG A 67 -23.04 2.32 2.77
C ARG A 67 -22.86 2.29 4.29
N TYR A 68 -22.15 1.30 4.80
CA TYR A 68 -21.95 1.08 6.23
C TYR A 68 -20.58 1.56 6.74
N TYR A 69 -19.95 2.49 6.03
CA TYR A 69 -18.74 3.15 6.52
C TYR A 69 -19.01 3.93 7.82
N PRO A 70 -18.19 3.87 8.87
CA PRO A 70 -16.89 3.20 8.97
C PRO A 70 -16.94 1.78 9.54
N SER A 71 -18.10 1.16 9.68
CA SER A 71 -18.20 -0.25 10.12
C SER A 71 -17.62 -1.21 9.08
N LEU A 72 -17.75 -0.87 7.79
CA LEU A 72 -17.02 -1.48 6.69
C LEU A 72 -15.89 -0.54 6.24
N PRO A 73 -14.73 -1.07 5.82
CA PRO A 73 -13.62 -0.27 5.34
C PRO A 73 -13.97 0.52 4.09
N LEU A 74 -13.31 1.65 3.89
CA LEU A 74 -13.25 2.25 2.56
C LEU A 74 -12.47 1.32 1.62
N GLU A 75 -12.81 1.37 0.34
CA GLU A 75 -12.21 0.57 -0.72
C GLU A 75 -11.33 1.45 -1.59
N GLY A 76 -10.14 0.95 -1.97
CA GLY A 76 -9.23 1.63 -2.88
C GLY A 76 -9.22 0.97 -4.26
N TYR A 77 -9.05 1.80 -5.29
CA TYR A 77 -8.96 1.34 -6.68
C TYR A 77 -7.95 2.17 -7.44
N PHE A 78 -7.11 1.51 -8.24
CA PHE A 78 -6.39 2.17 -9.32
C PHE A 78 -7.31 2.28 -10.53
N VAL A 79 -7.40 3.45 -11.13
CA VAL A 79 -8.13 3.61 -12.42
C VAL A 79 -7.40 2.86 -13.53
N ARG A 80 -6.07 2.81 -13.43
CA ARG A 80 -5.22 1.95 -14.24
C ARG A 80 -4.45 1.03 -13.29
N PRO A 81 -4.71 -0.28 -13.29
CA PRO A 81 -4.09 -1.22 -12.37
C PRO A 81 -2.56 -1.23 -12.46
N ILE A 82 -1.92 -1.45 -11.34
CA ILE A 82 -0.48 -1.68 -11.23
C ILE A 82 -0.16 -3.17 -11.12
N SER A 83 1.07 -3.55 -11.41
CA SER A 83 1.56 -4.92 -11.25
C SER A 83 1.93 -5.16 -9.78
N HIS A 84 1.00 -5.70 -9.00
CA HIS A 84 1.21 -6.00 -7.58
C HIS A 84 0.26 -7.09 -7.10
N VAL A 85 0.74 -8.02 -6.27
CA VAL A 85 -0.01 -9.19 -5.79
C VAL A 85 -1.35 -8.84 -5.13
N ASN A 86 -1.47 -7.68 -4.50
CA ASN A 86 -2.68 -7.23 -3.80
C ASN A 86 -3.53 -6.24 -4.61
N VAL A 87 -3.35 -6.21 -5.93
CA VAL A 87 -4.15 -5.38 -6.85
C VAL A 87 -4.82 -6.27 -7.88
N ASP A 88 -6.12 -6.13 -8.05
CA ASP A 88 -6.88 -6.84 -9.07
C ASP A 88 -6.72 -6.16 -10.42
N LEU A 89 -6.26 -6.90 -11.44
CA LEU A 89 -5.98 -6.36 -12.78
C LEU A 89 -7.24 -5.95 -13.55
N MET A 90 -8.38 -6.55 -13.25
CA MET A 90 -9.62 -6.29 -13.99
C MET A 90 -10.36 -5.09 -13.45
N THR A 91 -10.38 -4.93 -12.14
CA THR A 91 -11.15 -3.88 -11.45
C THR A 91 -10.29 -2.74 -10.94
N GLY A 92 -8.99 -2.97 -10.78
CA GLY A 92 -8.06 -2.06 -10.10
C GLY A 92 -8.21 -2.06 -8.58
N PHE A 93 -9.07 -2.94 -8.02
CA PHE A 93 -9.26 -3.02 -6.57
C PHE A 93 -7.94 -3.31 -5.85
N VAL A 94 -7.74 -2.62 -4.72
CA VAL A 94 -6.54 -2.76 -3.88
C VAL A 94 -6.94 -3.39 -2.55
N CYS A 95 -6.35 -4.52 -2.21
CA CYS A 95 -6.51 -5.13 -0.90
C CYS A 95 -5.71 -4.31 0.14
N LEU A 96 -6.32 -3.23 0.64
CA LEU A 96 -5.66 -2.30 1.57
C LEU A 96 -5.54 -2.88 2.99
N TRP A 97 -6.57 -3.60 3.43
CA TRP A 97 -6.74 -3.93 4.84
C TRP A 97 -6.51 -5.42 5.09
N GLN A 98 -5.63 -5.74 6.03
CA GLN A 98 -5.53 -7.08 6.61
C GLN A 98 -6.46 -7.18 7.81
N ASP A 99 -6.33 -6.23 8.73
CA ASP A 99 -7.18 -6.07 9.91
C ASP A 99 -7.71 -4.63 9.95
N TYR A 100 -8.93 -4.43 9.48
CA TYR A 100 -9.54 -3.11 9.46
C TYR A 100 -10.02 -2.70 10.85
N ARG A 101 -9.79 -1.43 11.19
CA ARG A 101 -10.34 -0.80 12.39
C ARG A 101 -11.13 0.46 11.99
N PRO A 102 -12.34 0.68 12.55
CA PRO A 102 -13.16 1.86 12.21
C PRO A 102 -12.49 3.23 12.45
N ALA A 103 -11.42 3.26 13.25
CA ALA A 103 -10.64 4.47 13.50
C ALA A 103 -9.65 4.80 12.38
N GLN A 104 -9.37 3.87 11.47
CA GLN A 104 -8.52 4.11 10.30
C GLN A 104 -9.19 5.06 9.31
N THR A 105 -8.36 5.87 8.65
CA THR A 105 -8.79 7.00 7.84
C THR A 105 -8.29 6.87 6.40
N ILE A 106 -8.68 7.82 5.55
CA ILE A 106 -8.13 7.99 4.20
C ILE A 106 -6.60 8.18 4.23
N VAL A 107 -6.06 8.77 5.30
CA VAL A 107 -4.60 8.93 5.44
C VAL A 107 -3.93 7.56 5.54
N ASP A 108 -4.47 6.66 6.36
CA ASP A 108 -3.98 5.29 6.46
C ASP A 108 -4.07 4.56 5.11
N ALA A 109 -5.19 4.72 4.41
CA ALA A 109 -5.40 4.13 3.08
C ALA A 109 -4.35 4.61 2.07
N ILE A 110 -4.05 5.91 2.03
CA ILE A 110 -3.04 6.48 1.14
C ILE A 110 -1.64 5.96 1.48
N LEU A 111 -1.29 5.91 2.76
CA LEU A 111 0.02 5.41 3.18
C LEU A 111 0.19 3.92 2.80
N ILE A 112 -0.84 3.10 3.01
CA ILE A 112 -0.82 1.68 2.60
C ILE A 112 -0.74 1.57 1.08
N THR A 113 -1.55 2.34 0.34
CA THR A 113 -1.52 2.34 -1.14
C THR A 113 -0.12 2.65 -1.65
N ARG A 114 0.54 3.66 -1.10
CA ARG A 114 1.91 4.02 -1.50
C ARG A 114 2.92 2.93 -1.17
N ALA A 115 2.82 2.30 0.00
CA ALA A 115 3.68 1.18 0.36
C ALA A 115 3.47 -0.03 -0.58
N ILE A 116 2.23 -0.28 -1.03
CA ILE A 116 1.90 -1.28 -2.06
C ILE A 116 2.53 -0.88 -3.40
N MET A 117 2.38 0.37 -3.84
CA MET A 117 2.97 0.89 -5.08
C MET A 117 4.48 0.68 -5.14
N ALA A 118 5.15 0.95 -4.04
CA ALA A 118 6.60 0.79 -3.93
C ALA A 118 7.06 -0.66 -3.76
N GLY A 119 6.15 -1.61 -3.56
CA GLY A 119 6.51 -2.98 -3.24
C GLY A 119 7.06 -3.17 -1.82
N GLU A 120 6.87 -2.20 -0.91
CA GLU A 120 7.34 -2.29 0.48
C GLU A 120 6.52 -3.28 1.31
N VAL A 121 5.26 -3.49 0.95
CA VAL A 121 4.33 -4.37 1.66
C VAL A 121 3.54 -5.24 0.68
N ALA A 122 3.39 -6.52 1.03
CA ALA A 122 2.53 -7.45 0.31
C ALA A 122 1.81 -8.37 1.30
N ASN A 123 0.54 -8.64 1.05
CA ASN A 123 -0.18 -9.71 1.72
C ASN A 123 -0.11 -10.96 0.83
N LEU A 124 0.59 -11.98 1.31
CA LEU A 124 0.85 -13.21 0.57
C LEU A 124 -0.14 -14.34 0.88
N ASP A 125 -1.14 -14.10 1.73
CA ASP A 125 -2.20 -15.08 1.97
C ASP A 125 -2.94 -15.36 0.67
N LEU A 126 -3.21 -16.64 0.39
CA LEU A 126 -3.86 -17.08 -0.85
C LEU A 126 -5.20 -16.36 -1.11
N ALA A 127 -5.94 -16.06 -0.04
CA ALA A 127 -7.22 -15.32 -0.13
C ALA A 127 -7.07 -13.85 -0.58
N HIS A 128 -5.87 -13.30 -0.49
CA HIS A 128 -5.56 -11.91 -0.84
C HIS A 128 -4.67 -11.75 -2.06
N ARG A 129 -4.25 -12.86 -2.68
CA ARG A 129 -3.46 -12.85 -3.93
C ARG A 129 -4.38 -12.66 -5.11
N MET A 130 -4.30 -11.51 -5.75
CA MET A 130 -5.12 -11.15 -6.91
C MET A 130 -4.36 -11.31 -8.22
N GLN A 131 -3.03 -11.21 -8.18
CA GLN A 131 -2.14 -11.44 -9.31
C GLN A 131 -1.14 -12.55 -8.94
N GLN A 132 -1.34 -13.75 -9.48
CA GLN A 132 -0.46 -14.89 -9.19
C GLN A 132 0.94 -14.68 -9.76
N ASP A 133 1.03 -14.12 -10.96
CA ASP A 133 2.32 -13.86 -11.62
C ASP A 133 3.14 -12.82 -10.84
N ALA A 134 2.50 -11.76 -10.35
CA ALA A 134 3.17 -10.79 -9.48
C ALA A 134 3.62 -11.38 -8.13
N ALA A 135 2.97 -12.45 -7.67
CA ALA A 135 3.38 -13.16 -6.45
C ALA A 135 4.65 -13.99 -6.64
N LEU A 136 4.86 -14.56 -7.83
CA LEU A 136 6.07 -15.34 -8.15
C LEU A 136 7.32 -14.47 -8.24
N GLU A 137 7.16 -13.21 -8.61
CA GLU A 137 8.28 -12.25 -8.72
C GLU A 137 8.73 -11.66 -7.38
N LEU A 138 7.99 -11.90 -6.30
CA LEU A 138 8.39 -11.47 -4.95
C LEU A 138 9.57 -12.27 -4.37
N GLU A 139 10.09 -13.27 -5.10
CA GLU A 139 11.36 -13.94 -4.75
C GLU A 139 12.55 -12.97 -4.82
N GLU A 140 12.45 -11.91 -5.66
CA GLU A 140 13.40 -10.78 -5.67
C GLU A 140 12.63 -9.47 -5.43
N PRO A 141 12.52 -9.00 -4.17
CA PRO A 141 11.77 -7.78 -3.86
C PRO A 141 12.47 -6.56 -4.44
N HIS A 142 12.00 -6.08 -5.56
CA HIS A 142 12.40 -4.79 -6.13
C HIS A 142 11.56 -3.67 -5.52
N THR A 143 11.94 -3.21 -4.34
CA THR A 143 11.31 -2.03 -3.75
C THR A 143 11.71 -0.77 -4.50
N LEU A 144 10.72 0.06 -4.81
CA LEU A 144 10.94 1.36 -5.44
C LEU A 144 11.09 2.44 -4.36
N PRO A 145 11.99 3.41 -4.55
CA PRO A 145 12.17 4.47 -3.57
C PRO A 145 10.92 5.35 -3.48
N LEU A 146 10.42 5.56 -2.26
CA LEU A 146 9.32 6.47 -1.98
C LEU A 146 9.84 7.80 -1.44
N THR A 147 9.36 8.90 -2.01
CA THR A 147 9.50 10.22 -1.39
C THR A 147 8.62 10.27 -0.13
N PRO A 148 9.16 10.55 1.07
CA PRO A 148 8.37 10.61 2.28
C PRO A 148 7.26 11.66 2.21
N LEU A 149 6.07 11.33 2.77
CA LEU A 149 5.01 12.32 2.95
C LEU A 149 5.23 13.13 4.23
N THR A 150 5.02 14.43 4.12
CA THR A 150 4.87 15.31 5.28
C THR A 150 3.47 15.08 5.88
N LEU A 151 3.41 14.65 7.13
CA LEU A 151 2.14 14.38 7.82
C LEU A 151 1.76 15.57 8.69
N PRO A 152 0.71 16.32 8.36
CA PRO A 152 0.16 17.35 9.24
C PRO A 152 -0.27 16.77 10.59
N PRO A 153 -0.31 17.57 11.69
CA PRO A 153 -0.71 17.08 13.00
C PRO A 153 -2.08 16.41 13.05
N ALA A 154 -3.02 16.83 12.19
CA ALA A 154 -4.33 16.21 12.06
C ALA A 154 -4.28 14.82 11.39
N CYS A 155 -3.25 14.54 10.59
CA CYS A 155 -3.10 13.33 9.80
C CYS A 155 -2.26 12.28 10.55
N ARG A 156 -2.62 11.93 11.78
CA ARG A 156 -1.90 10.90 12.55
C ARG A 156 -2.34 9.51 12.12
N PRO A 157 -1.48 8.71 11.46
CA PRO A 157 -1.84 7.37 11.03
C PRO A 157 -1.92 6.41 12.23
N LEU A 158 -2.84 5.45 12.14
CA LEU A 158 -2.93 4.33 13.08
C LEU A 158 -2.04 3.14 12.69
N LEU A 159 -1.31 3.27 11.58
CA LEU A 159 -0.53 2.20 10.96
C LEU A 159 0.62 1.64 11.81
N SER A 160 1.13 2.38 12.78
CA SER A 160 2.28 1.94 13.60
C SER A 160 2.05 0.62 14.35
N GLN A 161 0.80 0.13 14.41
CA GLN A 161 0.44 -1.12 15.08
C GLN A 161 0.12 -2.28 14.11
N GLN A 162 0.09 -2.06 12.78
CA GLN A 162 -0.43 -3.03 11.81
C GLN A 162 0.62 -3.78 11.00
N HIS A 163 1.88 -3.37 11.03
CA HIS A 163 2.91 -4.01 10.20
C HIS A 163 3.39 -5.37 10.74
N ALA A 164 2.91 -5.80 11.91
CA ALA A 164 3.34 -7.08 12.49
C ALA A 164 2.95 -8.32 11.67
N GLY A 165 1.95 -8.24 10.80
CA GLY A 165 1.48 -9.35 9.96
C GLY A 165 1.81 -9.23 8.46
N ARG A 166 2.19 -8.04 7.99
CA ARG A 166 2.66 -7.84 6.61
C ARG A 166 4.17 -8.05 6.57
N ARG A 167 4.64 -8.99 5.76
CA ARG A 167 6.08 -9.06 5.48
C ARG A 167 6.52 -7.75 4.85
N ARG A 168 7.40 -7.00 5.52
CA ARG A 168 8.23 -6.02 4.85
C ARG A 168 9.13 -6.80 3.91
N LEU A 169 9.09 -6.48 2.64
CA LEU A 169 9.96 -7.06 1.62
C LEU A 169 11.37 -6.41 1.64
N THR A 170 11.78 -5.87 2.78
CA THR A 170 13.16 -5.39 2.95
C THR A 170 14.08 -6.57 3.18
N SER A 171 15.19 -6.58 2.50
CA SER A 171 16.27 -7.55 2.48
C SER A 171 16.85 -7.86 3.86
N GLU A 172 16.15 -8.64 4.67
CA GLU A 172 16.77 -9.36 5.81
C GLU A 172 17.45 -10.66 5.36
N LEU A 173 17.92 -10.71 4.11
CA LEU A 173 18.70 -11.83 3.59
C LEU A 173 20.19 -11.76 3.96
N ASP A 174 20.60 -10.81 4.81
CA ASP A 174 22.01 -10.57 5.09
C ASP A 174 22.45 -10.91 6.53
N THR A 175 21.95 -11.98 7.16
CA THR A 175 22.62 -12.49 8.38
C THR A 175 22.30 -13.94 8.73
N GLN A 176 22.27 -14.87 7.77
CA GLN A 176 22.44 -16.29 8.13
C GLN A 176 23.44 -16.98 7.20
N VAL A 177 24.71 -16.58 7.33
CA VAL A 177 25.81 -17.47 6.94
C VAL A 177 25.86 -18.57 7.98
N PRO A 178 25.64 -19.84 7.61
CA PRO A 178 25.85 -20.95 8.54
C PRO A 178 27.34 -20.98 8.91
N ARG A 179 27.65 -20.83 10.19
CA ARG A 179 29.00 -21.12 10.68
C ARG A 179 29.27 -22.61 10.42
N GLU A 180 30.10 -22.88 9.42
CA GLU A 180 30.66 -24.19 9.19
C GLU A 180 31.32 -24.67 10.46
N ASN A 181 30.80 -25.79 11.00
CA ASN A 181 31.35 -26.54 12.11
C ASN A 181 32.62 -27.23 11.61
N LYS A 182 33.77 -26.61 11.80
CA LYS A 182 35.08 -27.31 11.68
C LYS A 182 35.15 -28.40 12.73
N ARG A 183 34.68 -29.58 12.42
CA ARG A 183 35.03 -30.78 13.17
C ARG A 183 36.48 -31.12 12.84
N ALA A 184 37.32 -30.97 13.83
CA ALA A 184 38.68 -31.48 13.81
C ALA A 184 38.64 -33.00 13.60
N ILE A 185 39.25 -33.45 12.53
CA ILE A 185 39.56 -34.87 12.32
C ILE A 185 40.86 -35.10 13.09
N SER A 186 40.75 -35.76 14.24
CA SER A 186 41.89 -36.35 14.93
C SER A 186 42.13 -37.71 14.30
N ASN A 187 43.30 -37.92 13.69
CA ASN A 187 43.82 -39.21 13.29
C ASN A 187 44.30 -39.94 14.56
N PRO A 188 44.03 -41.25 14.74
CA PRO A 188 44.82 -42.12 15.59
C PRO A 188 45.88 -42.81 14.74
N GLU A 189 47.04 -42.95 15.34
CA GLU A 189 48.11 -43.84 14.93
C GLU A 189 47.68 -45.29 14.95
#